data_10fbf80ff12094d6110d81c12f4da629
#
_entry.id   10fbf80ff12094d6110d81c12f4da629
#
_cell.length_a   1.000
_cell.length_b   1.000
_cell.length_c   1.000
_cell.angle_alpha   90.00
_cell.angle_beta   90.00
_cell.angle_gamma   90.00
#
_symmetry.space_group_name_H-M   'P 1'
#
loop_
_entity.id
_entity.type
_entity.pdbx_description
1 polymer ?
#
loop_
_entity_poly.entity_id
_entity_poly.type
_entity_poly.pdbx_seq_one_letter_code
_entity_poly.pdbx_strand_id
1 'polypeptide(L)'
;SDRVAGIKPPEGDFNLLLVVQNDGALSWKDKLPDALKGSKAVTDELKSLGVAKSRNRVIELSETDYLVFADDDIEFVDAGLREAIDYLDSNPEVALVLAQAASPTAGLRKPYPSKQERLTKLNSARAATYEMIIRVSTIKDLGIRFDESFGAGVENYLGDEYIFIADLISAGGKGVFLPIIIATHPEVSSGSGWGTE
;
A
#
# COMPACT_ATOMS: atom_id res chain seq x y z
N SER A 1 -2.72 6.97 18.85
CA SER A 1 -2.52 5.53 18.83
C SER A 1 -1.04 5.23 18.92
N ASP A 2 -0.66 4.19 19.65
CA ASP A 2 0.74 3.80 19.83
C ASP A 2 1.35 3.18 18.55
N ARG A 3 0.52 2.88 17.56
CA ARG A 3 0.89 2.34 16.25
C ARG A 3 1.87 3.24 15.49
N VAL A 4 1.67 4.56 15.54
CA VAL A 4 2.56 5.52 14.86
C VAL A 4 4.02 5.41 15.35
N ALA A 5 4.23 5.01 16.61
CA ALA A 5 5.56 4.85 17.20
C ALA A 5 6.34 3.64 16.64
N GLY A 6 5.64 2.68 16.03
CA GLY A 6 6.23 1.46 15.45
C GLY A 6 6.63 1.57 13.98
N ILE A 7 6.29 2.67 13.30
CA ILE A 7 6.57 2.82 11.87
C ILE A 7 8.08 2.87 11.63
N LYS A 8 8.57 1.99 10.75
CA LYS A 8 9.96 1.97 10.29
C LYS A 8 10.03 2.59 8.90
N PRO A 9 10.76 3.72 8.73
CA PRO A 9 10.96 4.26 7.39
C PRO A 9 11.82 3.28 6.57
N PRO A 10 11.59 3.18 5.24
CA PRO A 10 12.46 2.41 4.37
C PRO A 10 13.87 3.03 4.37
N GLU A 11 14.89 2.19 4.17
CA GLU A 11 16.25 2.64 3.94
C GLU A 11 16.36 3.18 2.50
N GLY A 12 17.15 4.24 2.29
CA GLY A 12 17.35 4.79 0.96
C GLY A 12 16.61 6.10 0.70
N ASP A 13 16.50 6.48 -0.58
CA ASP A 13 15.95 7.78 -1.01
C ASP A 13 14.44 7.65 -1.31
N PHE A 14 13.67 7.40 -0.27
CA PHE A 14 12.23 7.36 -0.32
C PHE A 14 11.62 8.51 0.47
N ASN A 15 10.56 9.10 -0.07
CA ASN A 15 9.72 10.06 0.64
C ASN A 15 8.61 9.29 1.38
N LEU A 16 8.34 9.65 2.62
CA LEU A 16 7.23 9.09 3.37
C LEU A 16 6.06 10.07 3.39
N LEU A 17 4.88 9.57 3.03
CA LEU A 17 3.61 10.28 3.19
C LEU A 17 2.76 9.52 4.22
N LEU A 18 2.59 10.12 5.39
CA LEU A 18 1.86 9.54 6.50
C LEU A 18 0.49 10.20 6.66
N VAL A 19 -0.56 9.46 6.38
CA VAL A 19 -1.95 9.89 6.61
C VAL A 19 -2.47 9.23 7.88
N VAL A 20 -2.72 10.04 8.91
CA VAL A 20 -3.21 9.57 10.21
C VAL A 20 -4.71 9.79 10.32
N GLN A 21 -5.45 8.71 10.50
CA GLN A 21 -6.87 8.79 10.84
C GLN A 21 -7.03 9.02 12.34
N ASN A 22 -7.60 10.16 12.70
CA ASN A 22 -7.75 10.59 14.08
C ASN A 22 -9.08 11.33 14.24
N ASP A 23 -9.85 10.97 15.25
CA ASP A 23 -11.11 11.65 15.62
C ASP A 23 -10.89 12.97 16.41
N GLY A 24 -9.63 13.33 16.62
CA GLY A 24 -9.21 14.53 17.35
C GLY A 24 -9.01 14.29 18.87
N ALA A 25 -9.20 13.06 19.35
CA ALA A 25 -9.08 12.74 20.77
C ALA A 25 -7.63 12.49 21.22
N LEU A 26 -6.71 12.21 20.30
CA LEU A 26 -5.34 11.78 20.63
C LEU A 26 -4.27 12.67 20.00
N SER A 27 -3.29 13.13 20.79
CA SER A 27 -2.04 13.67 20.27
C SER A 27 -1.18 12.51 19.75
N TRP A 28 -0.93 12.48 18.45
CA TRP A 28 -0.09 11.48 17.80
C TRP A 28 1.27 12.02 17.36
N LYS A 29 1.37 13.33 17.13
CA LYS A 29 2.57 13.99 16.60
C LYS A 29 3.79 13.80 17.51
N ASP A 30 3.58 13.83 18.83
CA ASP A 30 4.64 13.62 19.81
C ASP A 30 5.14 12.17 19.88
N LYS A 31 4.35 11.23 19.32
CA LYS A 31 4.66 9.79 19.25
C LYS A 31 5.36 9.37 17.97
N LEU A 32 5.52 10.28 17.01
CA LEU A 32 6.29 10.00 15.79
C LEU A 32 7.75 9.68 16.14
N PRO A 33 8.31 8.59 15.58
CA PRO A 33 9.75 8.34 15.65
C PRO A 33 10.54 9.55 15.17
N ASP A 34 11.69 9.82 15.78
CA ASP A 34 12.52 10.98 15.39
C ASP A 34 12.96 10.92 13.94
N ALA A 35 13.15 9.72 13.40
CA ALA A 35 13.43 9.49 11.98
C ALA A 35 12.32 9.99 11.02
N LEU A 36 11.09 10.14 11.53
CA LEU A 36 9.92 10.62 10.77
C LEU A 36 9.58 12.08 11.08
N LYS A 37 10.34 12.72 11.99
CA LYS A 37 10.24 14.14 12.29
C LYS A 37 11.18 14.91 11.36
N GLY A 38 10.64 15.66 10.41
CA GLY A 38 11.45 16.50 9.51
C GLY A 38 11.03 16.44 8.05
N SER A 39 11.92 16.85 7.16
CA SER A 39 11.62 17.06 5.73
C SER A 39 11.36 15.79 4.92
N LYS A 40 11.67 14.61 5.46
CA LYS A 40 11.49 13.32 4.76
C LYS A 40 10.08 12.73 4.93
N ALA A 41 9.28 13.25 5.84
CA ALA A 41 7.92 12.78 6.07
C ALA A 41 6.92 13.93 5.94
N VAL A 42 6.01 13.79 4.99
CA VAL A 42 4.82 14.64 4.89
C VAL A 42 3.72 13.97 5.69
N THR A 43 3.11 14.71 6.60
CA THR A 43 2.02 14.19 7.44
C THR A 43 0.71 14.90 7.16
N ASP A 44 -0.38 14.14 7.04
CA ASP A 44 -1.74 14.66 6.92
C ASP A 44 -2.67 13.97 7.92
N GLU A 45 -3.72 14.64 8.34
CA GLU A 45 -4.66 14.13 9.34
C GLU A 45 -6.08 14.12 8.80
N LEU A 46 -6.72 12.95 8.84
CA LEU A 46 -8.10 12.77 8.45
C LEU A 46 -9.00 12.50 9.66
N LYS A 47 -10.05 13.31 9.81
CA LYS A 47 -11.12 13.08 10.79
C LYS A 47 -12.15 12.10 10.21
N SER A 48 -11.73 10.88 9.93
CA SER A 48 -12.59 9.87 9.32
C SER A 48 -12.13 8.46 9.72
N LEU A 49 -12.98 7.48 9.45
CA LEU A 49 -12.68 6.04 9.56
C LEU A 49 -12.72 5.41 8.16
N GLY A 50 -12.07 4.26 8.02
CA GLY A 50 -12.00 3.48 6.80
C GLY A 50 -10.67 3.67 6.05
N VAL A 51 -9.96 2.55 5.86
CA VAL A 51 -8.62 2.53 5.26
C VAL A 51 -8.60 3.07 3.83
N ALA A 52 -9.66 2.86 3.05
CA ALA A 52 -9.78 3.35 1.68
C ALA A 52 -9.67 4.89 1.60
N LYS A 53 -10.20 5.62 2.60
CA LYS A 53 -10.11 7.08 2.65
C LYS A 53 -8.67 7.56 2.83
N SER A 54 -7.90 6.93 3.71
CA SER A 54 -6.49 7.30 3.89
C SER A 54 -5.66 6.94 2.66
N ARG A 55 -5.92 5.80 2.02
CA ARG A 55 -5.26 5.39 0.77
C ARG A 55 -5.57 6.36 -0.38
N ASN A 56 -6.84 6.78 -0.53
CA ASN A 56 -7.22 7.80 -1.50
C ASN A 56 -6.51 9.12 -1.23
N ARG A 57 -6.41 9.51 0.03
CA ARG A 57 -5.73 10.74 0.42
C ARG A 57 -4.23 10.70 0.10
N VAL A 58 -3.58 9.56 0.31
CA VAL A 58 -2.18 9.36 -0.08
C VAL A 58 -2.01 9.51 -1.60
N ILE A 59 -2.89 8.93 -2.41
CA ILE A 59 -2.86 9.10 -3.88
C ILE A 59 -3.02 10.57 -4.27
N GLU A 60 -3.95 11.29 -3.65
CA GLU A 60 -4.17 12.73 -3.93
C GLU A 60 -2.93 13.56 -3.65
N LEU A 61 -2.31 13.35 -2.49
CA LEU A 61 -1.15 14.13 -2.02
C LEU A 61 0.17 13.72 -2.67
N SER A 62 0.25 12.53 -3.28
CA SER A 62 1.49 12.06 -3.89
C SER A 62 1.86 12.89 -5.12
N GLU A 63 3.09 13.40 -5.13
CA GLU A 63 3.70 14.16 -6.23
C GLU A 63 4.87 13.39 -6.87
N THR A 64 5.07 12.13 -6.48
CA THR A 64 6.12 11.24 -6.99
C THR A 64 5.65 10.44 -8.20
N ASP A 65 6.58 9.85 -8.96
CA ASP A 65 6.25 9.00 -10.09
C ASP A 65 5.56 7.71 -9.64
N TYR A 66 6.01 7.16 -8.53
CA TYR A 66 5.52 5.89 -7.99
C TYR A 66 5.10 6.04 -6.53
N LEU A 67 4.15 5.22 -6.13
CA LEU A 67 3.66 5.13 -4.76
C LEU A 67 3.54 3.66 -4.36
N VAL A 68 4.10 3.29 -3.22
CA VAL A 68 3.88 2.02 -2.54
C VAL A 68 3.11 2.26 -1.25
N PHE A 69 2.14 1.42 -0.96
CA PHE A 69 1.36 1.53 0.27
C PHE A 69 2.03 0.72 1.38
N ALA A 70 1.91 1.19 2.60
CA ALA A 70 2.37 0.49 3.78
C ALA A 70 1.32 0.56 4.90
N ASP A 71 1.17 -0.55 5.61
CA ASP A 71 0.55 -0.56 6.93
C ASP A 71 1.63 -0.28 8.00
N ASP A 72 1.23 -0.03 9.23
CA ASP A 72 2.12 0.40 10.32
C ASP A 72 3.06 -0.72 10.85
N ASP A 73 2.92 -1.94 10.35
CA ASP A 73 3.70 -3.13 10.72
C ASP A 73 4.51 -3.73 9.54
N ILE A 74 4.65 -2.98 8.44
CA ILE A 74 5.40 -3.39 7.26
C ILE A 74 6.87 -2.94 7.35
N GLU A 75 7.78 -3.83 6.95
CA GLU A 75 9.16 -3.47 6.64
C GLU A 75 9.41 -3.70 5.14
N PHE A 76 9.89 -2.68 4.45
CA PHE A 76 10.19 -2.79 3.03
C PHE A 76 11.54 -3.48 2.78
N VAL A 77 11.62 -4.16 1.64
CA VAL A 77 12.85 -4.76 1.10
C VAL A 77 13.35 -3.87 -0.03
N ASP A 78 14.30 -3.00 0.27
CA ASP A 78 14.80 -1.96 -0.64
C ASP A 78 15.23 -2.51 -2.01
N ALA A 79 15.94 -3.65 -2.03
CA ALA A 79 16.37 -4.26 -3.28
C ALA A 79 15.17 -4.64 -4.18
N GLY A 80 14.13 -5.22 -3.58
CA GLY A 80 12.91 -5.58 -4.31
C GLY A 80 12.11 -4.36 -4.77
N LEU A 81 12.06 -3.29 -3.95
CA LEU A 81 11.42 -2.03 -4.36
C LEU A 81 12.13 -1.43 -5.57
N ARG A 82 13.47 -1.37 -5.56
CA ARG A 82 14.25 -0.86 -6.69
C ARG A 82 14.03 -1.68 -7.95
N GLU A 83 14.08 -3.01 -7.86
CA GLU A 83 13.83 -3.90 -8.99
C GLU A 83 12.42 -3.67 -9.59
N ALA A 84 11.42 -3.50 -8.75
CA ALA A 84 10.05 -3.22 -9.20
C ALA A 84 9.91 -1.83 -9.84
N ILE A 85 10.64 -0.81 -9.33
CA ILE A 85 10.70 0.52 -9.91
C ILE A 85 11.41 0.50 -11.27
N ASP A 86 12.57 -0.18 -11.37
CA ASP A 86 13.31 -0.36 -12.64
C ASP A 86 12.44 -1.03 -13.71
N TYR A 87 11.60 -1.99 -13.27
CA TYR A 87 10.62 -2.61 -14.17
C TYR A 87 9.58 -1.60 -14.65
N LEU A 88 9.04 -0.77 -13.76
CA LEU A 88 8.07 0.28 -14.12
C LEU A 88 8.70 1.32 -15.07
N ASP A 89 9.96 1.73 -14.83
CA ASP A 89 10.69 2.67 -15.70
C ASP A 89 10.87 2.10 -17.10
N SER A 90 11.16 0.80 -17.21
CA SER A 90 11.34 0.10 -18.48
C SER A 90 10.01 -0.22 -19.19
N ASN A 91 8.85 -0.09 -18.51
CA ASN A 91 7.54 -0.44 -19.03
C ASN A 91 6.53 0.70 -18.75
N PRO A 92 6.60 1.82 -19.48
CA PRO A 92 5.81 3.02 -19.19
C PRO A 92 4.29 2.82 -19.32
N GLU A 93 3.84 1.78 -20.02
CA GLU A 93 2.44 1.42 -20.15
C GLU A 93 1.88 0.67 -18.93
N VAL A 94 2.74 0.22 -18.01
CA VAL A 94 2.32 -0.48 -16.77
C VAL A 94 2.01 0.53 -15.69
N ALA A 95 0.78 0.48 -15.21
CA ALA A 95 0.24 1.37 -14.19
C ALA A 95 0.36 0.81 -12.76
N LEU A 96 0.47 -0.52 -12.63
CA LEU A 96 0.51 -1.20 -11.35
C LEU A 96 1.40 -2.44 -11.42
N VAL A 97 2.31 -2.56 -10.47
CA VAL A 97 3.01 -3.80 -10.13
C VAL A 97 2.40 -4.35 -8.85
N LEU A 98 2.00 -5.62 -8.88
CA LEU A 98 1.69 -6.43 -7.72
C LEU A 98 2.87 -7.36 -7.47
N ALA A 99 3.46 -7.28 -6.30
CA ALA A 99 4.66 -8.02 -5.93
C ALA A 99 4.40 -9.06 -4.85
N GLN A 100 5.43 -9.58 -4.22
CA GLN A 100 5.36 -10.55 -3.15
C GLN A 100 5.69 -9.89 -1.80
N ALA A 101 5.16 -10.50 -0.74
CA ALA A 101 5.62 -10.25 0.62
C ALA A 101 6.06 -11.55 1.30
N ALA A 102 7.01 -11.42 2.22
CA ALA A 102 7.52 -12.50 3.05
C ALA A 102 7.08 -12.35 4.50
N SER A 103 7.05 -13.46 5.23
CA SER A 103 7.05 -13.46 6.69
C SER A 103 8.51 -13.43 7.17
N PRO A 104 8.82 -12.76 8.28
CA PRO A 104 10.17 -12.81 8.86
C PRO A 104 10.66 -14.23 9.20
N THR A 105 9.73 -15.17 9.40
CA THR A 105 10.03 -16.53 9.91
C THR A 105 9.57 -17.66 9.01
N ALA A 106 8.54 -17.47 8.17
CA ALA A 106 7.85 -18.56 7.47
C ALA A 106 7.98 -18.51 5.93
N GLY A 107 8.84 -17.67 5.37
CA GLY A 107 8.99 -17.52 3.91
C GLY A 107 7.91 -16.64 3.29
N LEU A 108 7.34 -17.01 2.15
CA LEU A 108 6.31 -16.20 1.48
C LEU A 108 5.00 -16.16 2.29
N ARG A 109 4.36 -14.99 2.35
CA ARG A 109 3.11 -14.76 3.12
C ARG A 109 1.92 -15.60 2.64
N LYS A 110 1.90 -15.94 1.37
CA LYS A 110 0.84 -16.73 0.72
C LYS A 110 1.41 -17.44 -0.51
N PRO A 111 0.68 -18.37 -1.11
CA PRO A 111 1.04 -18.89 -2.44
C PRO A 111 0.97 -17.77 -3.48
N TYR A 112 2.08 -17.50 -4.15
CA TYR A 112 2.18 -16.58 -5.27
C TYR A 112 2.51 -17.31 -6.56
N PRO A 113 2.22 -16.72 -7.74
CA PRO A 113 2.77 -17.20 -9.00
C PRO A 113 4.30 -17.21 -8.96
N SER A 114 4.92 -18.19 -9.61
CA SER A 114 6.38 -18.30 -9.69
C SER A 114 6.99 -17.52 -10.85
N LYS A 115 6.16 -16.92 -11.71
CA LYS A 115 6.56 -16.16 -12.89
C LYS A 115 5.77 -14.87 -12.97
N GLN A 116 6.33 -13.94 -13.74
CA GLN A 116 5.62 -12.73 -14.13
C GLN A 116 4.31 -13.07 -14.85
N GLU A 117 3.23 -12.39 -14.47
CA GLU A 117 1.90 -12.56 -15.07
C GLU A 117 1.22 -11.20 -15.28
N ARG A 118 0.46 -11.08 -16.37
CA ARG A 118 -0.44 -9.93 -16.53
C ARG A 118 -1.59 -10.04 -15.52
N LEU A 119 -1.89 -8.94 -14.83
CA LEU A 119 -3.06 -8.88 -13.95
C LEU A 119 -4.36 -8.84 -14.76
N THR A 120 -5.33 -9.55 -14.24
CA THR A 120 -6.70 -9.64 -14.73
C THR A 120 -7.65 -9.55 -13.54
N LYS A 121 -8.93 -9.32 -13.78
CA LYS A 121 -9.94 -9.38 -12.71
C LYS A 121 -10.02 -10.74 -12.02
N LEU A 122 -9.55 -11.81 -12.66
CA LEU A 122 -9.64 -13.18 -12.10
C LEU A 122 -8.46 -13.55 -11.20
N ASN A 123 -7.25 -13.00 -11.46
CA ASN A 123 -6.04 -13.38 -10.73
C ASN A 123 -5.57 -12.34 -9.69
N SER A 124 -6.27 -11.21 -9.54
CA SER A 124 -5.92 -10.14 -8.59
C SER A 124 -6.68 -10.19 -7.25
N ALA A 125 -7.58 -11.16 -7.04
CA ALA A 125 -8.43 -11.24 -5.84
C ALA A 125 -7.67 -11.48 -4.52
N ARG A 126 -6.37 -11.79 -4.56
CA ARG A 126 -5.52 -12.02 -3.39
C ARG A 126 -4.51 -10.90 -3.15
N ALA A 127 -4.66 -9.77 -3.82
CA ALA A 127 -3.78 -8.63 -3.61
C ALA A 127 -3.86 -8.14 -2.15
N ALA A 128 -2.73 -7.69 -1.63
CA ALA A 128 -2.67 -6.90 -0.41
C ALA A 128 -2.06 -5.55 -0.76
N THR A 129 -2.48 -4.50 -0.08
CA THR A 129 -2.10 -3.14 -0.45
C THR A 129 -0.60 -2.91 -0.39
N TYR A 130 0.08 -3.47 0.62
CA TYR A 130 1.54 -3.39 0.78
C TYR A 130 2.35 -4.17 -0.27
N GLU A 131 1.68 -4.89 -1.16
CA GLU A 131 2.28 -5.57 -2.32
C GLU A 131 2.13 -4.73 -3.61
N MET A 132 1.46 -3.59 -3.53
CA MET A 132 1.11 -2.77 -4.70
C MET A 132 2.05 -1.58 -4.84
N ILE A 133 2.65 -1.44 -6.03
CA ILE A 133 3.35 -0.23 -6.47
C ILE A 133 2.59 0.35 -7.66
N ILE A 134 2.15 1.59 -7.56
CA ILE A 134 1.36 2.25 -8.59
C ILE A 134 2.15 3.37 -9.27
N ARG A 135 1.90 3.60 -10.55
CA ARG A 135 2.31 4.81 -11.27
C ARG A 135 1.27 5.89 -11.02
N VAL A 136 1.65 6.89 -10.23
CA VAL A 136 0.74 7.92 -9.68
C VAL A 136 0.04 8.69 -10.80
N SER A 137 0.76 9.12 -11.84
CA SER A 137 0.19 9.86 -12.96
C SER A 137 -0.94 9.08 -13.64
N THR A 138 -0.69 7.82 -14.00
CA THR A 138 -1.69 6.98 -14.68
C THR A 138 -2.92 6.72 -13.81
N ILE A 139 -2.73 6.48 -12.50
CA ILE A 139 -3.85 6.28 -11.57
C ILE A 139 -4.72 7.55 -11.47
N LYS A 140 -4.09 8.72 -11.38
CA LYS A 140 -4.80 10.01 -11.34
C LYS A 140 -5.51 10.31 -12.66
N ASP A 141 -4.85 10.11 -13.80
CA ASP A 141 -5.40 10.37 -15.13
C ASP A 141 -6.61 9.49 -15.44
N LEU A 142 -6.59 8.23 -15.01
CA LEU A 142 -7.72 7.30 -15.14
C LEU A 142 -8.79 7.48 -14.07
N GLY A 143 -8.57 8.34 -13.07
CA GLY A 143 -9.49 8.58 -11.97
C GLY A 143 -9.70 7.37 -11.03
N ILE A 144 -8.71 6.47 -10.96
CA ILE A 144 -8.81 5.26 -10.14
C ILE A 144 -8.66 5.59 -8.67
N ARG A 145 -9.57 5.08 -7.85
CA ARG A 145 -9.62 5.27 -6.40
C ARG A 145 -10.04 3.98 -5.70
N PHE A 146 -9.67 3.86 -4.44
CA PHE A 146 -10.27 2.83 -3.58
C PHE A 146 -11.74 3.15 -3.32
N ASP A 147 -12.61 2.15 -3.37
CA ASP A 147 -14.01 2.30 -2.98
C ASP A 147 -14.12 2.43 -1.46
N GLU A 148 -14.59 3.57 -0.99
CA GLU A 148 -14.65 3.91 0.44
C GLU A 148 -15.71 3.12 1.22
N SER A 149 -16.53 2.33 0.53
CA SER A 149 -17.48 1.39 1.12
C SER A 149 -16.84 0.05 1.50
N PHE A 150 -15.56 -0.17 1.11
CA PHE A 150 -14.81 -1.39 1.33
C PHE A 150 -13.51 -1.14 2.10
N GLY A 151 -12.97 -2.21 2.71
CA GLY A 151 -11.70 -2.21 3.44
C GLY A 151 -11.86 -2.07 4.96
N ALA A 152 -10.77 -2.19 5.68
CA ALA A 152 -10.77 -2.15 7.14
C ALA A 152 -11.37 -0.84 7.69
N GLY A 153 -12.20 -0.96 8.71
CA GLY A 153 -12.86 0.18 9.37
C GLY A 153 -14.23 0.56 8.79
N VAL A 154 -14.77 -0.23 7.85
CA VAL A 154 -16.14 -0.12 7.34
C VAL A 154 -16.83 -1.49 7.35
N GLU A 155 -18.14 -1.54 7.07
CA GLU A 155 -18.94 -2.76 7.11
C GLU A 155 -18.41 -3.86 6.18
N ASN A 156 -18.04 -3.49 4.94
CA ASN A 156 -17.42 -4.41 3.97
C ASN A 156 -15.89 -4.40 4.18
N TYR A 157 -15.38 -5.09 5.17
CA TYR A 157 -14.01 -4.98 5.65
C TYR A 157 -12.93 -5.59 4.73
N LEU A 158 -13.30 -6.16 3.58
CA LEU A 158 -12.39 -6.79 2.60
C LEU A 158 -12.74 -6.41 1.17
N GLY A 159 -11.76 -6.50 0.26
CA GLY A 159 -11.98 -6.45 -1.18
C GLY A 159 -11.63 -5.13 -1.85
N ASP A 160 -11.22 -4.13 -1.09
CA ASP A 160 -10.86 -2.81 -1.60
C ASP A 160 -9.66 -2.85 -2.58
N GLU A 161 -8.65 -3.68 -2.34
CA GLU A 161 -7.54 -3.88 -3.29
C GLU A 161 -8.01 -4.55 -4.59
N TYR A 162 -8.87 -5.55 -4.46
CA TYR A 162 -9.43 -6.22 -5.64
C TYR A 162 -10.24 -5.26 -6.50
N ILE A 163 -11.11 -4.46 -5.89
CA ILE A 163 -11.94 -3.47 -6.58
C ILE A 163 -11.04 -2.45 -7.29
N PHE A 164 -10.03 -1.90 -6.59
CA PHE A 164 -9.07 -0.96 -7.16
C PHE A 164 -8.39 -1.52 -8.42
N ILE A 165 -7.90 -2.76 -8.37
CA ILE A 165 -7.25 -3.41 -9.53
C ILE A 165 -8.27 -3.70 -10.64
N ALA A 166 -9.47 -4.14 -10.30
CA ALA A 166 -10.53 -4.42 -11.27
C ALA A 166 -10.98 -3.16 -12.01
N ASP A 167 -11.06 -2.03 -11.31
CA ASP A 167 -11.40 -0.73 -11.88
C ASP A 167 -10.27 -0.21 -12.77
N LEU A 168 -9.01 -0.33 -12.33
CA LEU A 168 -7.86 -0.01 -13.17
C LEU A 168 -7.90 -0.78 -14.51
N ILE A 169 -8.11 -2.09 -14.46
CA ILE A 169 -8.19 -2.93 -15.67
C ILE A 169 -9.40 -2.55 -16.52
N SER A 170 -10.54 -2.23 -15.90
CA SER A 170 -11.76 -1.80 -16.62
C SER A 170 -11.57 -0.47 -17.35
N ALA A 171 -10.78 0.43 -16.76
CA ALA A 171 -10.42 1.71 -17.37
C ALA A 171 -9.31 1.60 -18.45
N GLY A 172 -8.84 0.37 -18.74
CA GLY A 172 -7.81 0.13 -19.75
C GLY A 172 -6.37 0.19 -19.22
N GLY A 173 -6.18 0.40 -17.92
CA GLY A 173 -4.87 0.35 -17.28
C GLY A 173 -4.28 -1.06 -17.29
N LYS A 174 -2.95 -1.14 -17.31
CA LYS A 174 -2.23 -2.41 -17.28
C LYS A 174 -1.59 -2.64 -15.92
N GLY A 175 -1.83 -3.81 -15.36
CA GLY A 175 -1.14 -4.29 -14.17
C GLY A 175 -0.35 -5.56 -14.46
N VAL A 176 0.72 -5.78 -13.72
CA VAL A 176 1.57 -6.97 -13.79
C VAL A 176 1.87 -7.49 -12.40
N PHE A 177 1.91 -8.80 -12.25
CA PHE A 177 2.49 -9.44 -11.08
C PHE A 177 3.97 -9.74 -11.36
N LEU A 178 4.84 -9.41 -10.41
CA LEU A 178 6.25 -9.74 -10.42
C LEU A 178 6.59 -10.64 -9.22
N PRO A 179 7.36 -11.73 -9.41
CA PRO A 179 7.79 -12.61 -8.32
C PRO A 179 8.97 -12.02 -7.54
N ILE A 180 8.82 -10.80 -7.06
CA ILE A 180 9.82 -10.01 -6.34
C ILE A 180 9.30 -9.73 -4.93
N ILE A 181 10.11 -9.97 -3.90
CA ILE A 181 9.75 -9.67 -2.51
C ILE A 181 10.07 -8.19 -2.25
N ILE A 182 9.03 -7.38 -2.01
CA ILE A 182 9.17 -5.95 -1.74
C ILE A 182 8.92 -5.58 -0.27
N ALA A 183 8.32 -6.49 0.50
CA ALA A 183 7.97 -6.22 1.89
C ALA A 183 8.05 -7.47 2.75
N THR A 184 8.25 -7.27 4.04
CA THR A 184 8.01 -8.27 5.08
C THR A 184 6.85 -7.82 5.96
N HIS A 185 6.05 -8.78 6.38
CA HIS A 185 4.88 -8.55 7.23
C HIS A 185 4.81 -9.65 8.30
N PRO A 186 4.63 -9.33 9.60
CA PRO A 186 4.47 -10.31 10.67
C PRO A 186 3.35 -11.32 10.38
N GLU A 187 3.47 -12.55 10.90
CA GLU A 187 2.44 -13.58 10.73
C GLU A 187 1.11 -13.19 11.35
N VAL A 188 1.16 -12.59 12.53
CA VAL A 188 -0.02 -12.05 13.22
C VAL A 188 -0.16 -10.59 12.81
N SER A 189 -1.11 -10.30 11.91
CA SER A 189 -1.39 -8.93 11.52
C SER A 189 -2.16 -8.19 12.61
N SER A 190 -1.93 -6.90 12.72
CA SER A 190 -2.69 -6.00 13.60
C SER A 190 -4.19 -5.98 13.28
N GLY A 191 -4.57 -6.41 12.06
CA GLY A 191 -5.95 -6.53 11.59
C GLY A 191 -6.65 -7.86 11.88
N SER A 192 -5.99 -8.85 12.51
CA SER A 192 -6.59 -10.17 12.79
C SER A 192 -7.78 -10.14 13.77
N GLY A 193 -8.05 -9.00 14.43
CA GLY A 193 -9.20 -8.77 15.30
C GLY A 193 -10.43 -8.13 14.65
N TRP A 194 -10.37 -7.79 13.37
CA TRP A 194 -11.51 -7.20 12.67
C TRP A 194 -12.49 -8.31 12.24
N GLY A 195 -13.64 -8.38 12.86
CA GLY A 195 -14.71 -9.35 12.55
C GLY A 195 -14.96 -10.43 13.58
N THR A 196 -14.43 -10.28 14.79
CA THR A 196 -14.68 -11.21 15.92
C THR A 196 -15.60 -10.64 17.02
N GLU A 197 -16.34 -9.57 16.75
CA GLU A 197 -17.42 -9.07 17.63
C GLU A 197 -18.77 -9.18 16.95
#